data_03c137b114619bf0c9eea55646fb1339
#
_entry.id   03c137b114619bf0c9eea55646fb1339
#
_cell.length_a   1.000
_cell.length_b   1.000
_cell.length_c   1.000
_cell.angle_alpha   90.00
_cell.angle_beta   90.00
_cell.angle_gamma   90.00
#
_symmetry.space_group_name_H-M   'P 1'
#
loop_
_entity.id
_entity.type
_entity.pdbx_description
1 polymer ?
#
loop_
_entity_poly.entity_id
_entity_poly.type
_entity_poly.pdbx_seq_one_letter_code
_entity_poly.pdbx_strand_id
1 'polypeptide(L)'
;MGAYFIRRKSRGELYRRVLARYVGMATDGGVTQAMFPEGGLSLSGGLQPPKLGLLKYLVEERRPDGRDVVFVPVAINYDRVFEDWLLVAAGQAGGRRFPARISVVAGFVLRQVWLRLRRRYHRHGYAAVSFGAPMSLAEFERDHPAAGVEGLAQALMARIGAEVPVLPVPLVARALIRSEGPLTREGLDTALAEMLAEVPRAHVHLPRKDLGYAARFGIQVLRKRGMIEERQGAFVITEAERPVVAYYAASIDHLFRGCSRG
;
A
#
# COMPACT_ATOMS: atom_id res chain seq x y z
N MET A 1 -17.03 -16.86 -4.16
CA MET A 1 -16.14 -16.28 -3.13
C MET A 1 -16.99 -15.87 -1.95
N GLY A 2 -16.68 -16.33 -0.74
CA GLY A 2 -17.35 -15.96 0.51
C GLY A 2 -16.62 -14.83 1.20
N ALA A 3 -17.35 -13.86 1.73
CA ALA A 3 -16.81 -12.84 2.61
C ALA A 3 -17.64 -12.82 3.89
N TYR A 4 -17.00 -12.62 5.03
CA TYR A 4 -17.70 -12.41 6.28
C TYR A 4 -17.46 -11.00 6.81
N PHE A 5 -18.53 -10.43 7.36
CA PHE A 5 -18.47 -9.06 7.85
C PHE A 5 -18.00 -9.00 9.30
N ILE A 6 -17.04 -8.13 9.58
CA ILE A 6 -16.55 -7.90 10.93
C ILE A 6 -17.10 -6.59 11.46
N ARG A 7 -17.85 -6.67 12.57
CA ARG A 7 -18.35 -5.48 13.26
C ARG A 7 -17.23 -4.83 14.05
N ARG A 8 -16.62 -3.78 13.51
CA ARG A 8 -15.49 -3.07 14.15
C ARG A 8 -15.81 -2.45 15.51
N LYS A 9 -17.09 -2.15 15.78
CA LYS A 9 -17.54 -1.53 17.04
C LYS A 9 -18.08 -2.53 18.05
N SER A 10 -18.25 -3.80 17.70
CA SER A 10 -18.76 -4.81 18.63
C SER A 10 -17.65 -5.20 19.60
N ARG A 11 -17.82 -4.82 20.88
CA ARG A 11 -16.92 -5.20 21.97
C ARG A 11 -17.48 -6.37 22.79
N GLY A 12 -18.64 -6.92 22.42
CA GLY A 12 -19.30 -8.01 23.14
C GLY A 12 -18.42 -9.26 23.12
N GLU A 13 -18.26 -9.87 24.28
CA GLU A 13 -17.45 -11.08 24.45
C GLU A 13 -17.99 -12.23 23.60
N LEU A 14 -19.29 -12.45 23.62
CA LEU A 14 -19.94 -13.48 22.80
C LEU A 14 -19.61 -13.32 21.31
N TYR A 15 -19.69 -12.10 20.78
CA TYR A 15 -19.36 -11.84 19.37
C TYR A 15 -17.90 -12.19 19.06
N ARG A 16 -16.97 -11.84 19.93
CA ARG A 16 -15.54 -12.16 19.74
C ARG A 16 -15.30 -13.65 19.75
N ARG A 17 -15.93 -14.39 20.69
CA ARG A 17 -15.82 -15.86 20.79
C ARG A 17 -16.41 -16.54 19.56
N VAL A 18 -17.58 -16.09 19.08
CA VAL A 18 -18.18 -16.62 17.86
C VAL A 18 -17.30 -16.36 16.64
N LEU A 19 -16.74 -15.16 16.51
CA LEU A 19 -15.85 -14.81 15.40
C LEU A 19 -14.56 -15.63 15.44
N ALA A 20 -13.94 -15.77 16.61
CA ALA A 20 -12.73 -16.57 16.80
C ALA A 20 -13.00 -18.03 16.39
N ARG A 21 -14.09 -18.63 16.90
CA ARG A 21 -14.48 -19.99 16.55
C ARG A 21 -14.78 -20.16 15.06
N TYR A 22 -15.44 -19.18 14.44
CA TYR A 22 -15.70 -19.20 12.99
C TYR A 22 -14.42 -19.18 12.17
N VAL A 23 -13.45 -18.31 12.51
CA VAL A 23 -12.14 -18.26 11.86
C VAL A 23 -11.40 -19.59 12.02
N GLY A 24 -11.37 -20.15 13.24
CA GLY A 24 -10.75 -21.46 13.49
C GLY A 24 -11.36 -22.57 12.65
N MET A 25 -12.70 -22.68 12.62
CA MET A 25 -13.40 -23.69 11.81
C MET A 25 -13.11 -23.55 10.31
N ALA A 26 -13.05 -22.31 9.79
CA ALA A 26 -12.72 -22.06 8.39
C ALA A 26 -11.29 -22.49 8.08
N THR A 27 -10.35 -22.21 9.00
CA THR A 27 -8.95 -22.61 8.90
C THR A 27 -8.79 -24.13 8.92
N ASP A 28 -9.39 -24.80 9.89
CA ASP A 28 -9.39 -26.28 10.01
C ASP A 28 -10.01 -26.94 8.76
N GLY A 29 -11.04 -26.34 8.21
CA GLY A 29 -11.70 -26.79 6.98
C GLY A 29 -10.89 -26.56 5.71
N GLY A 30 -9.71 -25.94 5.80
CA GLY A 30 -8.85 -25.65 4.65
C GLY A 30 -9.39 -24.55 3.73
N VAL A 31 -10.24 -23.66 4.25
CA VAL A 31 -10.76 -22.53 3.47
C VAL A 31 -9.67 -21.48 3.30
N THR A 32 -9.38 -21.12 2.05
CA THR A 32 -8.47 -20.01 1.76
C THR A 32 -9.06 -18.69 2.26
N GLN A 33 -8.32 -18.00 3.11
CA GLN A 33 -8.73 -16.74 3.70
C GLN A 33 -7.79 -15.62 3.30
N ALA A 34 -8.30 -14.40 3.13
CA ALA A 34 -7.50 -13.21 2.90
C ALA A 34 -7.81 -12.19 4.00
N MET A 35 -6.75 -11.59 4.54
CA MET A 35 -6.86 -10.52 5.53
C MET A 35 -5.92 -9.37 5.22
N PHE A 36 -6.30 -8.18 5.63
CA PHE A 36 -5.44 -6.99 5.59
C PHE A 36 -4.91 -6.74 7.01
N PRO A 37 -3.62 -7.03 7.29
CA PRO A 37 -3.10 -6.94 8.65
C PRO A 37 -3.14 -5.50 9.21
N GLU A 38 -3.05 -4.49 8.37
CA GLU A 38 -3.19 -3.08 8.78
C GLU A 38 -4.60 -2.72 9.27
N GLY A 39 -5.61 -3.51 8.91
CA GLY A 39 -7.00 -3.34 9.33
C GLY A 39 -7.68 -2.06 8.84
N GLY A 40 -7.14 -1.40 7.83
CA GLY A 40 -7.71 -0.20 7.22
C GLY A 40 -6.83 0.37 6.12
N LEU A 41 -7.32 1.40 5.44
CA LEU A 41 -6.55 2.13 4.45
C LEU A 41 -5.45 2.96 5.13
N SER A 42 -4.27 3.02 4.52
CA SER A 42 -3.21 3.91 4.96
C SER A 42 -3.59 5.36 4.70
N LEU A 43 -3.46 6.22 5.72
CA LEU A 43 -3.70 7.66 5.59
C LEU A 43 -2.43 8.42 5.20
N SER A 44 -1.27 7.81 5.38
CA SER A 44 0.05 8.38 5.05
C SER A 44 0.62 7.89 3.73
N GLY A 45 0.00 6.86 3.12
CA GLY A 45 0.54 6.14 1.97
C GLY A 45 1.53 5.03 2.32
N GLY A 46 2.23 5.13 3.45
CA GLY A 46 3.17 4.12 3.90
C GLY A 46 2.52 2.96 4.66
N LEU A 47 3.31 1.92 4.91
CA LEU A 47 2.90 0.76 5.70
C LEU A 47 2.50 1.18 7.13
N GLN A 48 1.45 0.55 7.64
CA GLN A 48 0.93 0.78 8.98
C GLN A 48 1.24 -0.39 9.90
N PRO A 49 1.34 -0.16 11.22
CA PRO A 49 1.51 -1.25 12.18
C PRO A 49 0.37 -2.28 12.09
N PRO A 50 0.67 -3.58 12.23
CA PRO A 50 -0.32 -4.64 12.16
C PRO A 50 -1.32 -4.58 13.32
N LYS A 51 -2.56 -4.99 13.04
CA LYS A 51 -3.60 -5.23 14.03
C LYS A 51 -3.76 -6.72 14.26
N LEU A 52 -3.58 -7.13 15.46
CA LEU A 52 -3.44 -8.53 15.84
C LEU A 52 -4.77 -9.31 15.86
N GLY A 53 -5.93 -8.63 15.88
CA GLY A 53 -7.20 -9.26 16.24
C GLY A 53 -7.54 -10.53 15.45
N LEU A 54 -7.52 -10.50 14.12
CA LEU A 54 -7.81 -11.69 13.29
C LEU A 54 -6.66 -12.70 13.30
N LEU A 55 -5.43 -12.22 13.26
CA LEU A 55 -4.25 -13.08 13.31
C LEU A 55 -4.21 -13.88 14.61
N LYS A 56 -4.56 -13.22 15.73
CA LYS A 56 -4.68 -13.87 17.03
C LYS A 56 -5.69 -15.03 17.01
N TYR A 57 -6.89 -14.80 16.46
CA TYR A 57 -7.90 -15.86 16.35
C TYR A 57 -7.41 -17.02 15.49
N LEU A 58 -6.72 -16.74 14.39
CA LEU A 58 -6.20 -17.77 13.49
C LEU A 58 -5.13 -18.63 14.18
N VAL A 59 -4.28 -18.03 15.00
CA VAL A 59 -3.21 -18.74 15.74
C VAL A 59 -3.78 -19.50 16.94
N GLU A 60 -4.63 -18.86 17.77
CA GLU A 60 -5.12 -19.42 19.04
C GLU A 60 -6.21 -20.50 18.85
N GLU A 61 -7.04 -20.38 17.81
CA GLU A 61 -8.12 -21.35 17.55
C GLU A 61 -7.67 -22.54 16.68
N ARG A 62 -6.42 -22.57 16.24
CA ARG A 62 -5.88 -23.67 15.45
C ARG A 62 -5.79 -24.95 16.30
N ARG A 63 -6.16 -26.07 15.71
CA ARG A 63 -5.99 -27.38 16.33
C ARG A 63 -4.49 -27.75 16.34
N PRO A 64 -3.95 -28.27 17.45
CA PRO A 64 -2.55 -28.71 17.50
C PRO A 64 -2.21 -29.78 16.45
N ASP A 65 -3.15 -30.70 16.21
CA ASP A 65 -3.01 -31.80 15.25
C ASP A 65 -3.64 -31.47 13.88
N GLY A 66 -3.98 -30.16 13.67
CA GLY A 66 -4.62 -29.69 12.45
C GLY A 66 -3.64 -29.46 11.30
N ARG A 67 -4.17 -28.99 10.19
CA ARG A 67 -3.36 -28.57 9.06
C ARG A 67 -2.49 -27.36 9.44
N ASP A 68 -1.30 -27.32 8.87
CA ASP A 68 -0.47 -26.10 8.97
C ASP A 68 -1.13 -24.92 8.25
N VAL A 69 -0.91 -23.73 8.78
CA VAL A 69 -1.36 -22.48 8.18
C VAL A 69 -0.20 -21.88 7.40
N VAL A 70 -0.38 -21.77 6.10
CA VAL A 70 0.62 -21.16 5.23
C VAL A 70 0.18 -19.75 4.85
N PHE A 71 0.96 -18.77 5.26
CA PHE A 71 0.76 -17.37 4.89
C PHE A 71 1.45 -17.06 3.58
N VAL A 72 0.73 -16.44 2.65
CA VAL A 72 1.30 -15.89 1.43
C VAL A 72 1.25 -14.37 1.53
N PRO A 73 2.41 -13.69 1.71
CA PRO A 73 2.48 -12.24 1.69
C PRO A 73 2.04 -11.70 0.33
N VAL A 74 1.11 -10.76 0.33
CA VAL A 74 0.63 -10.12 -0.91
C VAL A 74 0.71 -8.61 -0.72
N ALA A 75 1.38 -7.94 -1.65
CA ALA A 75 1.46 -6.50 -1.68
C ALA A 75 0.84 -5.94 -2.95
N ILE A 76 0.17 -4.79 -2.81
CA ILE A 76 -0.48 -4.09 -3.92
C ILE A 76 -0.03 -2.64 -3.88
N ASN A 77 0.33 -2.08 -5.04
CA ASN A 77 0.62 -0.67 -5.17
C ASN A 77 -0.05 -0.08 -6.42
N TYR A 78 -0.25 1.24 -6.42
CA TYR A 78 -0.99 1.96 -7.45
C TYR A 78 -0.29 3.24 -7.85
N ASP A 79 -0.29 3.57 -9.15
CA ASP A 79 0.08 4.89 -9.64
C ASP A 79 -0.97 5.96 -9.30
N ARG A 80 -2.20 5.53 -9.01
CA ARG A 80 -3.29 6.43 -8.66
C ARG A 80 -4.27 5.78 -7.70
N VAL A 81 -4.44 6.40 -6.55
CA VAL A 81 -5.50 6.12 -5.58
C VAL A 81 -6.62 7.16 -5.81
N PHE A 82 -7.87 6.72 -5.93
CA PHE A 82 -8.98 7.63 -6.25
C PHE A 82 -9.29 8.62 -5.14
N GLU A 83 -9.15 8.17 -3.90
CA GLU A 83 -9.45 8.94 -2.69
C GLU A 83 -8.21 9.55 -2.04
N ASP A 84 -7.08 9.65 -2.73
CA ASP A 84 -5.79 10.05 -2.15
C ASP A 84 -5.86 11.38 -1.38
N TRP A 85 -6.48 12.42 -1.95
CA TRP A 85 -6.66 13.71 -1.29
C TRP A 85 -7.52 13.59 -0.02
N LEU A 86 -8.53 12.69 -0.02
CA LEU A 86 -9.39 12.44 1.13
C LEU A 86 -8.65 11.70 2.24
N LEU A 87 -7.82 10.72 1.86
CA LEU A 87 -6.98 9.97 2.79
C LEU A 87 -5.96 10.88 3.47
N VAL A 88 -5.29 11.71 2.69
CA VAL A 88 -4.30 12.69 3.17
C VAL A 88 -4.97 13.71 4.11
N ALA A 89 -6.10 14.29 3.71
CA ALA A 89 -6.84 15.23 4.54
C ALA A 89 -7.31 14.59 5.86
N ALA A 90 -7.77 13.34 5.83
CA ALA A 90 -8.15 12.61 7.04
C ALA A 90 -6.94 12.33 7.94
N GLY A 91 -5.76 12.05 7.36
CA GLY A 91 -4.51 11.89 8.08
C GLY A 91 -4.08 13.16 8.80
N GLN A 92 -4.13 14.30 8.12
CA GLN A 92 -3.79 15.62 8.68
C GLN A 92 -4.77 16.06 9.80
N ALA A 93 -6.05 15.70 9.67
CA ALA A 93 -7.06 16.01 10.69
C ALA A 93 -7.02 15.08 11.92
N GLY A 94 -6.07 14.13 12.00
CA GLY A 94 -5.94 13.20 13.13
C GLY A 94 -7.08 12.20 13.29
N GLY A 95 -7.95 12.04 12.28
CA GLY A 95 -9.16 11.25 12.39
C GLY A 95 -9.40 10.28 11.25
N ARG A 96 -9.76 9.03 11.58
CA ARG A 96 -10.22 7.99 10.64
C ARG A 96 -11.71 8.15 10.24
N ARG A 97 -12.33 9.26 10.55
CA ARG A 97 -13.73 9.49 10.17
C ARG A 97 -13.76 10.11 8.78
N PHE A 98 -14.05 9.29 7.80
CA PHE A 98 -14.42 9.78 6.48
C PHE A 98 -15.81 10.43 6.56
N PRO A 99 -15.94 11.74 6.41
CA PRO A 99 -17.22 12.33 6.08
C PRO A 99 -17.48 12.04 4.58
N ALA A 100 -17.71 10.78 4.23
CA ALA A 100 -18.20 10.41 2.91
C ALA A 100 -19.65 10.98 2.79
N ARG A 101 -19.76 12.28 2.53
CA ARG A 101 -21.03 12.85 2.11
C ARG A 101 -21.37 12.23 0.77
N ILE A 102 -22.54 11.61 0.67
CA ILE A 102 -23.07 11.01 -0.57
C ILE A 102 -22.94 11.98 -1.74
N SER A 103 -23.10 13.30 -1.48
CA SER A 103 -22.91 14.36 -2.46
C SER A 103 -21.50 14.42 -3.07
N VAL A 104 -20.45 14.12 -2.31
CA VAL A 104 -19.05 14.10 -2.79
C VAL A 104 -18.84 12.90 -3.72
N VAL A 105 -19.36 11.74 -3.33
CA VAL A 105 -19.29 10.52 -4.15
C VAL A 105 -20.10 10.70 -5.45
N ALA A 106 -21.31 11.25 -5.35
CA ALA A 106 -22.15 11.55 -6.52
C ALA A 106 -21.50 12.56 -7.47
N GLY A 107 -20.92 13.64 -6.93
CA GLY A 107 -20.17 14.62 -7.72
C GLY A 107 -18.97 14.01 -8.45
N PHE A 108 -18.24 13.12 -7.77
CA PHE A 108 -17.13 12.38 -8.39
C PHE A 108 -17.60 11.48 -9.52
N VAL A 109 -18.66 10.68 -9.31
CA VAL A 109 -19.22 9.78 -10.33
C VAL A 109 -19.71 10.59 -11.55
N LEU A 110 -20.46 11.66 -11.33
CA LEU A 110 -20.92 12.55 -12.40
C LEU A 110 -19.77 13.14 -13.20
N ARG A 111 -18.71 13.60 -12.52
CA ARG A 111 -17.49 14.10 -13.17
C ARG A 111 -16.81 13.01 -14.02
N GLN A 112 -16.73 11.77 -13.53
CA GLN A 112 -16.13 10.66 -14.29
C GLN A 112 -16.96 10.32 -15.53
N VAL A 113 -18.28 10.26 -15.40
CA VAL A 113 -19.20 10.05 -16.53
C VAL A 113 -19.05 11.17 -17.57
N TRP A 114 -19.02 12.43 -17.13
CA TRP A 114 -18.83 13.57 -18.01
C TRP A 114 -17.48 13.56 -18.75
N LEU A 115 -16.38 13.25 -18.07
CA LEU A 115 -15.06 13.09 -18.68
C LEU A 115 -15.02 11.95 -19.71
N ARG A 116 -15.77 10.87 -19.45
CA ARG A 116 -15.90 9.73 -20.36
C ARG A 116 -16.69 10.09 -21.59
N LEU A 117 -17.81 10.82 -21.44
CA LEU A 117 -18.62 11.33 -22.56
C LEU A 117 -17.83 12.31 -23.45
N ARG A 118 -16.97 13.13 -22.86
CA ARG A 118 -16.10 14.07 -23.60
C ARG A 118 -14.83 13.42 -24.17
N ARG A 119 -14.68 12.09 -24.11
CA ARG A 119 -13.48 11.35 -24.54
C ARG A 119 -12.17 11.87 -23.89
N ARG A 120 -12.25 12.60 -22.80
CA ARG A 120 -11.13 13.09 -21.97
C ARG A 120 -10.81 12.15 -20.82
N TYR A 121 -11.27 10.89 -20.92
CA TYR A 121 -10.94 9.86 -19.94
C TYR A 121 -9.47 9.48 -20.06
N HIS A 122 -8.71 9.77 -19.04
CA HIS A 122 -7.29 9.40 -18.98
C HIS A 122 -7.15 8.04 -18.31
N ARG A 123 -6.24 7.22 -18.81
CA ARG A 123 -5.85 5.97 -18.14
C ARG A 123 -5.42 6.29 -16.72
N HIS A 124 -5.90 5.49 -15.75
CA HIS A 124 -5.70 5.73 -14.31
C HIS A 124 -4.29 5.39 -13.80
N GLY A 125 -3.38 4.96 -14.67
CA GLY A 125 -2.05 4.50 -14.31
C GLY A 125 -1.98 2.98 -14.20
N TYR A 126 -0.90 2.52 -13.59
CA TYR A 126 -0.64 1.12 -13.37
C TYR A 126 -1.06 0.73 -11.96
N ALA A 127 -1.43 -0.53 -11.82
CA ALA A 127 -1.57 -1.23 -10.56
C ALA A 127 -0.76 -2.51 -10.65
N ALA A 128 -0.01 -2.84 -9.63
CA ALA A 128 0.75 -4.09 -9.57
C ALA A 128 0.48 -4.82 -8.27
N VAL A 129 0.50 -6.13 -8.36
CA VAL A 129 0.35 -7.06 -7.24
C VAL A 129 1.55 -7.98 -7.24
N SER A 130 2.20 -8.12 -6.09
CA SER A 130 3.29 -9.06 -5.88
C SER A 130 2.90 -10.10 -4.84
N PHE A 131 3.40 -11.31 -5.03
CA PHE A 131 3.21 -12.43 -4.11
C PHE A 131 4.58 -12.86 -3.61
N GLY A 132 4.78 -12.78 -2.30
CA GLY A 132 6.02 -13.20 -1.66
C GLY A 132 6.07 -14.70 -1.39
N ALA A 133 7.22 -15.15 -0.92
CA ALA A 133 7.43 -16.54 -0.56
C ALA A 133 6.48 -16.96 0.57
N PRO A 134 5.84 -18.13 0.47
CA PRO A 134 4.98 -18.67 1.52
C PRO A 134 5.74 -18.83 2.84
N MET A 135 5.04 -18.67 3.96
CA MET A 135 5.57 -18.85 5.31
C MET A 135 4.66 -19.79 6.09
N SER A 136 5.20 -20.92 6.52
CA SER A 136 4.54 -21.89 7.40
C SER A 136 4.44 -21.31 8.82
N LEU A 137 3.28 -21.39 9.45
CA LEU A 137 3.11 -21.02 10.85
C LEU A 137 3.87 -21.98 11.76
N ALA A 138 3.81 -23.30 11.48
CA ALA A 138 4.48 -24.30 12.29
C ALA A 138 6.02 -24.14 12.26
N GLU A 139 6.58 -23.82 11.09
CA GLU A 139 8.01 -23.51 10.97
C GLU A 139 8.37 -22.24 11.73
N PHE A 140 7.57 -21.18 11.58
CA PHE A 140 7.80 -19.92 12.28
C PHE A 140 7.80 -20.09 13.81
N GLU A 141 6.81 -20.81 14.36
CA GLU A 141 6.70 -21.08 15.80
C GLU A 141 7.88 -21.91 16.32
N ARG A 142 8.33 -22.89 15.57
CA ARG A 142 9.51 -23.72 15.91
C ARG A 142 10.79 -22.90 15.94
N ASP A 143 10.96 -22.02 14.94
CA ASP A 143 12.19 -21.24 14.78
C ASP A 143 12.21 -19.99 15.68
N HIS A 144 11.03 -19.54 16.13
CA HIS A 144 10.86 -18.34 16.95
C HIS A 144 9.87 -18.58 18.12
N PRO A 145 10.16 -19.51 19.05
CA PRO A 145 9.19 -19.94 20.07
C PRO A 145 8.76 -18.83 21.04
N ALA A 146 9.57 -17.79 21.20
CA ALA A 146 9.24 -16.64 22.07
C ALA A 146 8.56 -15.46 21.35
N ALA A 147 8.39 -15.53 20.03
CA ALA A 147 7.90 -14.37 19.25
C ALA A 147 6.41 -14.08 19.43
N GLY A 148 5.60 -15.12 19.67
CA GLY A 148 4.16 -14.99 19.80
C GLY A 148 3.47 -14.42 18.55
N VAL A 149 2.22 -13.98 18.74
CA VAL A 149 1.41 -13.40 17.64
C VAL A 149 1.96 -12.05 17.18
N GLU A 150 2.55 -11.27 18.08
CA GLU A 150 3.18 -9.98 17.80
C GLU A 150 4.38 -10.15 16.86
N GLY A 151 5.28 -11.08 17.17
CA GLY A 151 6.45 -11.37 16.33
C GLY A 151 6.05 -11.93 14.97
N LEU A 152 5.04 -12.82 14.93
CA LEU A 152 4.46 -13.30 13.68
C LEU A 152 3.91 -12.15 12.83
N ALA A 153 3.16 -11.24 13.43
CA ALA A 153 2.59 -10.09 12.73
C ALA A 153 3.69 -9.17 12.17
N GLN A 154 4.75 -8.93 12.93
CA GLN A 154 5.90 -8.14 12.47
C GLN A 154 6.62 -8.82 11.31
N ALA A 155 6.86 -10.13 11.40
CA ALA A 155 7.50 -10.91 10.34
C ALA A 155 6.66 -10.89 9.04
N LEU A 156 5.33 -11.04 9.16
CA LEU A 156 4.41 -10.94 8.02
C LEU A 156 4.43 -9.53 7.39
N MET A 157 4.39 -8.48 8.22
CA MET A 157 4.45 -7.10 7.72
C MET A 157 5.79 -6.78 7.05
N ALA A 158 6.90 -7.30 7.58
CA ALA A 158 8.21 -7.15 6.95
C ALA A 158 8.24 -7.81 5.57
N ARG A 159 7.71 -9.04 5.45
CA ARG A 159 7.60 -9.76 4.17
C ARG A 159 6.65 -9.06 3.19
N ILE A 160 5.49 -8.58 3.65
CA ILE A 160 4.57 -7.79 2.81
C ILE A 160 5.26 -6.51 2.33
N GLY A 161 5.97 -5.81 3.22
CA GLY A 161 6.72 -4.61 2.87
C GLY A 161 7.77 -4.86 1.79
N ALA A 162 8.54 -5.95 1.92
CA ALA A 162 9.55 -6.34 0.94
C ALA A 162 8.94 -6.61 -0.45
N GLU A 163 7.67 -7.02 -0.53
CA GLU A 163 6.97 -7.31 -1.79
C GLU A 163 6.28 -6.10 -2.41
N VAL A 164 6.33 -4.90 -1.80
CA VAL A 164 5.62 -3.73 -2.36
C VAL A 164 6.18 -3.35 -3.73
N PRO A 165 5.34 -3.37 -4.79
CA PRO A 165 5.80 -3.04 -6.14
C PRO A 165 6.21 -1.58 -6.28
N VAL A 166 7.36 -1.32 -6.90
CA VAL A 166 7.80 0.02 -7.29
C VAL A 166 7.16 0.39 -8.62
N LEU A 167 6.32 1.43 -8.61
CA LEU A 167 5.60 1.93 -9.78
C LEU A 167 6.09 3.33 -10.19
N PRO A 168 5.80 3.79 -11.43
CA PRO A 168 6.28 5.07 -11.96
C PRO A 168 5.95 6.29 -11.10
N VAL A 169 4.68 6.44 -10.65
CA VAL A 169 4.27 7.64 -9.90
C VAL A 169 4.88 7.65 -8.51
N PRO A 170 4.82 6.59 -7.69
CA PRO A 170 5.55 6.51 -6.43
C PRO A 170 7.05 6.80 -6.57
N LEU A 171 7.69 6.26 -7.61
CA LEU A 171 9.12 6.44 -7.83
C LEU A 171 9.49 7.90 -8.12
N VAL A 172 8.78 8.55 -9.06
CA VAL A 172 8.98 9.98 -9.37
C VAL A 172 8.62 10.87 -8.17
N ALA A 173 7.52 10.58 -7.48
CA ALA A 173 7.11 11.32 -6.29
C ALA A 173 8.20 11.27 -5.21
N ARG A 174 8.79 10.09 -4.97
CA ARG A 174 9.86 9.94 -4.00
C ARG A 174 11.13 10.70 -4.38
N ALA A 175 11.54 10.66 -5.64
CA ALA A 175 12.69 11.44 -6.12
C ALA A 175 12.48 12.94 -5.88
N LEU A 176 11.30 13.47 -6.23
CA LEU A 176 10.95 14.87 -6.02
C LEU A 176 10.86 15.27 -4.54
N ILE A 177 10.33 14.41 -3.67
CA ILE A 177 10.26 14.67 -2.22
C ILE A 177 11.64 14.68 -1.58
N ARG A 178 12.56 13.81 -2.03
CA ARG A 178 13.93 13.75 -1.50
C ARG A 178 14.85 14.86 -2.02
N SER A 179 14.50 15.46 -3.14
CA SER A 179 15.27 16.56 -3.68
C SER A 179 15.14 17.80 -2.80
N GLU A 180 16.26 18.46 -2.50
CA GLU A 180 16.29 19.72 -1.75
C GLU A 180 15.81 20.92 -2.58
N GLY A 181 15.56 20.71 -3.88
CA GLY A 181 15.15 21.77 -4.81
C GLY A 181 14.53 21.24 -6.11
N PRO A 182 14.36 22.15 -7.09
CA PRO A 182 13.87 21.78 -8.42
C PRO A 182 14.77 20.74 -9.09
N LEU A 183 14.17 19.70 -9.70
CA LEU A 183 14.90 18.68 -10.45
C LEU A 183 14.76 18.90 -11.94
N THR A 184 15.87 19.04 -12.65
CA THR A 184 15.88 19.00 -14.13
C THR A 184 15.53 17.59 -14.60
N ARG A 185 15.29 17.43 -15.89
CA ARG A 185 15.00 16.12 -16.47
C ARG A 185 16.16 15.16 -16.24
N GLU A 186 17.38 15.60 -16.50
CA GLU A 186 18.59 14.80 -16.32
C GLU A 186 18.82 14.46 -14.85
N GLY A 187 18.63 15.44 -13.94
CA GLY A 187 18.74 15.21 -12.51
C GLY A 187 17.73 14.20 -11.99
N LEU A 188 16.49 14.23 -12.52
CA LEU A 188 15.48 13.22 -12.18
C LEU A 188 15.86 11.83 -12.70
N ASP A 189 16.28 11.72 -13.96
CA ASP A 189 16.67 10.43 -14.55
C ASP A 189 17.87 9.82 -13.79
N THR A 190 18.83 10.62 -13.33
CA THR A 190 19.93 10.20 -12.48
C THR A 190 19.43 9.71 -11.11
N ALA A 191 18.61 10.51 -10.43
CA ALA A 191 18.06 10.15 -9.12
C ALA A 191 17.23 8.85 -9.18
N LEU A 192 16.45 8.65 -10.25
CA LEU A 192 15.67 7.43 -10.44
C LEU A 192 16.58 6.21 -10.68
N ALA A 193 17.67 6.36 -11.45
CA ALA A 193 18.64 5.29 -11.69
C ALA A 193 19.35 4.86 -10.39
N GLU A 194 19.79 5.82 -9.59
CA GLU A 194 20.39 5.60 -8.27
C GLU A 194 19.41 4.87 -7.33
N MET A 195 18.18 5.36 -7.22
CA MET A 195 17.17 4.73 -6.40
C MET A 195 16.90 3.28 -6.82
N LEU A 196 16.83 2.99 -8.13
CA LEU A 196 16.58 1.63 -8.60
C LEU A 196 17.78 0.69 -8.41
N ALA A 197 19.00 1.22 -8.28
CA ALA A 197 20.16 0.43 -7.94
C ALA A 197 20.11 -0.11 -6.49
N GLU A 198 19.38 0.59 -5.60
CA GLU A 198 19.20 0.21 -4.20
C GLU A 198 18.11 -0.88 -3.99
N VAL A 199 17.19 -1.06 -4.95
CA VAL A 199 16.03 -1.95 -4.81
C VAL A 199 16.23 -3.24 -5.61
N PRO A 200 15.93 -4.42 -5.04
CA PRO A 200 15.96 -5.68 -5.78
C PRO A 200 15.09 -5.61 -7.05
N ARG A 201 15.64 -6.05 -8.18
CA ARG A 201 14.96 -5.99 -9.49
C ARG A 201 13.59 -6.69 -9.51
N ALA A 202 13.40 -7.69 -8.65
CA ALA A 202 12.14 -8.42 -8.54
C ALA A 202 10.94 -7.53 -8.16
N HIS A 203 11.18 -6.44 -7.43
CA HIS A 203 10.14 -5.52 -6.95
C HIS A 203 9.89 -4.33 -7.88
N VAL A 204 10.69 -4.21 -8.95
CA VAL A 204 10.61 -3.09 -9.90
C VAL A 204 9.64 -3.43 -11.02
N HIS A 205 8.44 -2.85 -10.97
CA HIS A 205 7.38 -3.05 -11.97
C HIS A 205 7.27 -1.84 -12.89
N LEU A 206 8.29 -1.61 -13.72
CA LEU A 206 8.28 -0.53 -14.69
C LEU A 206 7.58 -0.97 -15.98
N PRO A 207 6.67 -0.13 -16.53
CA PRO A 207 6.06 -0.38 -17.82
C PRO A 207 7.14 -0.50 -18.89
N ARG A 208 6.99 -1.51 -19.76
CA ARG A 208 7.95 -1.80 -20.86
C ARG A 208 9.38 -2.11 -20.40
N LYS A 209 9.61 -2.28 -19.11
CA LYS A 209 10.96 -2.41 -18.50
C LYS A 209 11.90 -1.24 -18.86
N ASP A 210 11.33 -0.07 -19.13
CA ASP A 210 12.02 1.14 -19.58
C ASP A 210 11.87 2.25 -18.53
N LEU A 211 12.99 2.61 -17.90
CA LEU A 211 13.05 3.66 -16.88
C LEU A 211 12.69 5.03 -17.46
N GLY A 212 13.18 5.35 -18.64
CA GLY A 212 12.88 6.61 -19.32
C GLY A 212 11.40 6.75 -19.64
N TYR A 213 10.74 5.65 -20.07
CA TYR A 213 9.29 5.64 -20.23
C TYR A 213 8.56 5.80 -18.90
N ALA A 214 8.97 5.09 -17.86
CA ALA A 214 8.38 5.18 -16.52
C ALA A 214 8.50 6.60 -15.95
N ALA A 215 9.67 7.22 -16.06
CA ALA A 215 9.89 8.60 -15.65
C ALA A 215 8.97 9.58 -16.39
N ARG A 216 8.90 9.49 -17.73
CA ARG A 216 7.98 10.31 -18.53
C ARG A 216 6.53 10.11 -18.12
N PHE A 217 6.13 8.86 -17.90
CA PHE A 217 4.78 8.52 -17.48
C PHE A 217 4.44 9.09 -16.11
N GLY A 218 5.31 8.90 -15.11
CA GLY A 218 5.12 9.42 -13.75
C GLY A 218 5.00 10.95 -13.73
N ILE A 219 5.92 11.65 -14.43
CA ILE A 219 5.86 13.12 -14.61
C ILE A 219 4.53 13.52 -15.25
N GLN A 220 4.12 12.85 -16.33
CA GLN A 220 2.89 13.19 -17.05
C GLN A 220 1.66 13.04 -16.15
N VAL A 221 1.60 12.00 -15.31
CA VAL A 221 0.48 11.78 -14.39
C VAL A 221 0.47 12.88 -13.33
N LEU A 222 1.59 13.19 -12.69
CA LEU A 222 1.70 14.21 -11.66
C LEU A 222 1.39 15.62 -12.21
N ARG A 223 1.92 15.97 -13.41
CA ARG A 223 1.59 17.26 -14.08
C ARG A 223 0.12 17.40 -14.43
N LYS A 224 -0.49 16.37 -15.05
CA LYS A 224 -1.91 16.39 -15.40
C LYS A 224 -2.84 16.55 -14.22
N ARG A 225 -2.36 16.20 -13.03
CA ARG A 225 -3.07 16.36 -11.76
C ARG A 225 -2.76 17.69 -11.06
N GLY A 226 -1.86 18.51 -11.61
CA GLY A 226 -1.41 19.76 -11.01
C GLY A 226 -0.52 19.59 -9.77
N MET A 227 -0.01 18.38 -9.54
CA MET A 227 0.85 18.07 -8.39
C MET A 227 2.26 18.60 -8.55
N ILE A 228 2.73 18.72 -9.79
CA ILE A 228 4.01 19.29 -10.14
C ILE A 228 3.86 20.25 -11.31
N GLU A 229 4.73 21.23 -11.34
CA GLU A 229 4.88 22.20 -12.43
C GLU A 229 6.29 22.12 -12.99
N GLU A 230 6.45 22.53 -14.25
CA GLU A 230 7.75 22.72 -14.86
C GLU A 230 8.07 24.21 -14.90
N ARG A 231 9.12 24.62 -14.20
CA ARG A 231 9.60 26.00 -14.12
C ARG A 231 11.05 26.05 -14.55
N GLN A 232 11.38 26.84 -15.56
CA GLN A 232 12.74 26.99 -16.08
C GLN A 232 13.44 25.66 -16.43
N GLY A 233 12.67 24.69 -16.99
CA GLY A 233 13.21 23.37 -17.36
C GLY A 233 13.38 22.40 -16.19
N ALA A 234 12.94 22.75 -14.99
CA ALA A 234 12.98 21.89 -13.83
C ALA A 234 11.58 21.62 -13.25
N PHE A 235 11.39 20.45 -12.67
CA PHE A 235 10.14 20.04 -12.02
C PHE A 235 10.12 20.50 -10.57
N VAL A 236 9.01 21.12 -10.18
CA VAL A 236 8.76 21.63 -8.83
C VAL A 236 7.44 21.07 -8.32
N ILE A 237 7.39 20.64 -7.06
CA ILE A 237 6.14 20.22 -6.43
C ILE A 237 5.30 21.48 -6.15
N THR A 238 4.02 21.46 -6.55
CA THR A 238 3.03 22.47 -6.16
C THR A 238 2.81 22.39 -4.65
N GLU A 239 3.03 23.45 -3.91
CA GLU A 239 3.07 23.42 -2.43
C GLU A 239 1.76 22.88 -1.83
N ALA A 240 0.61 23.25 -2.38
CA ALA A 240 -0.70 22.74 -1.96
C ALA A 240 -0.85 21.23 -2.14
N GLU A 241 -0.15 20.64 -3.10
CA GLU A 241 -0.22 19.22 -3.45
C GLU A 241 0.92 18.38 -2.83
N ARG A 242 1.89 19.04 -2.17
CA ARG A 242 3.02 18.37 -1.52
C ARG A 242 2.61 17.20 -0.60
N PRO A 243 1.54 17.31 0.22
CA PRO A 243 1.09 16.19 1.06
C PRO A 243 0.63 14.97 0.25
N VAL A 244 0.00 15.19 -0.92
CA VAL A 244 -0.44 14.09 -1.79
C VAL A 244 0.74 13.47 -2.54
N VAL A 245 1.71 14.27 -2.98
CA VAL A 245 2.97 13.75 -3.55
C VAL A 245 3.73 12.93 -2.50
N ALA A 246 3.80 13.39 -1.26
CA ALA A 246 4.41 12.67 -0.15
C ALA A 246 3.68 11.35 0.16
N TYR A 247 2.36 11.31 0.03
CA TYR A 247 1.57 10.08 0.17
C TYR A 247 2.01 9.00 -0.83
N TYR A 248 2.22 9.36 -2.10
CA TYR A 248 2.73 8.41 -3.11
C TYR A 248 4.17 8.00 -2.83
N ALA A 249 5.04 8.93 -2.47
CA ALA A 249 6.43 8.64 -2.12
C ALA A 249 6.54 7.66 -0.95
N ALA A 250 5.70 7.84 0.08
CA ALA A 250 5.69 7.01 1.28
C ALA A 250 5.35 5.54 1.01
N SER A 251 4.62 5.24 -0.07
CA SER A 251 4.23 3.86 -0.40
C SER A 251 5.42 2.93 -0.65
N ILE A 252 6.56 3.48 -1.07
CA ILE A 252 7.79 2.74 -1.36
C ILE A 252 8.98 3.16 -0.49
N ASP A 253 8.81 4.16 0.40
CA ASP A 253 9.92 4.75 1.17
C ASP A 253 10.66 3.73 2.06
N HIS A 254 9.94 2.75 2.60
CA HIS A 254 10.49 1.70 3.44
C HIS A 254 11.49 0.78 2.70
N LEU A 255 11.40 0.67 1.37
CA LEU A 255 12.33 -0.13 0.55
C LEU A 255 13.75 0.48 0.49
N PHE A 256 13.90 1.75 0.84
CA PHE A 256 15.13 2.51 0.74
C PHE A 256 15.71 2.92 2.11
N ARG A 257 15.06 2.55 3.21
CA ARG A 257 15.53 2.91 4.57
C ARG A 257 16.73 2.09 5.05
N GLY A 258 17.10 1.04 4.32
CA GLY A 258 18.24 0.18 4.65
C GLY A 258 19.61 0.77 4.30
N CYS A 259 19.70 1.76 3.40
CA CYS A 259 20.96 2.33 2.91
C CYS A 259 21.43 3.62 3.62
N SER A 260 20.66 4.12 4.60
CA SER A 260 20.97 5.39 5.28
C SER A 260 21.82 5.22 6.55
N ARG A 261 22.58 4.11 6.70
CA ARG A 261 23.55 3.94 7.78
C ARG A 261 24.87 3.48 7.19
N GLY A 262 25.66 4.41 6.80
CA GLY A 262 27.07 4.33 6.52
C GLY A 262 27.67 5.72 6.78
#